data_16de32efafd639d5f236b223080ed7f1
#
_entry.id   16de32efafd639d5f236b223080ed7f1
#
_cell.length_a   1.000
_cell.length_b   1.000
_cell.length_c   1.000
_cell.angle_alpha   90.00
_cell.angle_beta   90.00
_cell.angle_gamma   90.00
#
_symmetry.space_group_name_H-M   'P 1'
#
loop_
_entity.id
_entity.type
_entity.pdbx_description
1 polymer ?
#
loop_
_entity_poly.entity_id
_entity_poly.type
_entity_poly.pdbx_seq_one_letter_code
_entity_poly.pdbx_strand_id
1 'polypeptide(L)'
;MNQFKATRISSLIAYLFMTLCPLVAIAQSGGTSSSYSRFGLGLLNDQAQGWNRAMGGVGVALPSGSKLNTLNPASYAHMDSLSFILDAGMSGNFGHMSMDGNSVNVNGGSLDYVLAGFRLRKGLGLSFGFKPYSTINYNYTTVDKEAYRDVVTGELVRNTTNYQGSGGLNQVFVGLGWKPFSNFSIGANVGLLWGGYDHVMMQNFTTDGESNSHFDAFNFIQHADVLTYKLDFGAQYAFRVSPRDWLTIGATVGLGHKFDGETFLYRFMTTGDTLSVDGEKDGLDIPMSYAGGIAWQHKNVLVLSADAHYQAWGGCRIPAMVIDKGNVTYPSTDRMYKDNYSLHLGAEYTPDPLATKGYFKRVKYRVGVSYSSPYMNIPQGTGGLGSSTEGPREFGVSLGLGLPISNRYNNRSMVNFGMQWLRRAPGTQSLITENYFILNLGVTFNERWFMKFKIQ
;
A
#
# COMPACT_ATOMS: atom_id res chain seq x y z
N MET A 1 -40.31 12.21 -20.48
CA MET A 1 -40.00 11.28 -19.35
C MET A 1 -38.57 10.76 -19.33
N ASN A 2 -37.79 10.82 -20.41
CA ASN A 2 -36.38 10.39 -20.43
C ASN A 2 -35.36 11.44 -19.94
N GLN A 3 -35.68 12.72 -20.02
CA GLN A 3 -34.77 13.78 -19.51
C GLN A 3 -34.71 13.83 -17.97
N PHE A 4 -35.80 13.51 -17.27
CA PHE A 4 -35.84 13.48 -15.80
C PHE A 4 -35.07 12.33 -15.17
N LYS A 5 -34.78 11.26 -15.90
CA LYS A 5 -33.95 10.14 -15.41
C LYS A 5 -32.46 10.41 -15.60
N ALA A 6 -32.08 11.07 -16.70
CA ALA A 6 -30.66 11.42 -16.95
C ALA A 6 -30.15 12.48 -15.96
N THR A 7 -30.97 13.48 -15.61
CA THR A 7 -30.62 14.49 -14.61
C THR A 7 -30.47 13.91 -13.20
N ARG A 8 -31.21 12.90 -12.80
CA ARG A 8 -31.08 12.24 -11.50
C ARG A 8 -29.82 11.38 -11.40
N ILE A 9 -29.40 10.75 -12.50
CA ILE A 9 -28.17 9.96 -12.54
C ILE A 9 -26.95 10.87 -12.54
N SER A 10 -26.95 11.95 -13.31
CA SER A 10 -25.85 12.93 -13.31
C SER A 10 -25.73 13.66 -11.97
N SER A 11 -26.83 13.96 -11.29
CA SER A 11 -26.80 14.55 -9.95
C SER A 11 -26.30 13.54 -8.89
N LEU A 12 -26.66 12.27 -8.98
CA LEU A 12 -26.15 11.20 -8.12
C LEU A 12 -24.64 10.98 -8.32
N ILE A 13 -24.16 11.02 -9.55
CA ILE A 13 -22.73 10.93 -9.87
C ILE A 13 -22.00 12.18 -9.37
N ALA A 14 -22.57 13.37 -9.54
CA ALA A 14 -22.01 14.62 -9.04
C ALA A 14 -21.99 14.65 -7.49
N TYR A 15 -23.04 14.16 -6.83
CA TYR A 15 -23.07 13.99 -5.37
C TYR A 15 -22.04 12.97 -4.90
N LEU A 16 -21.88 11.86 -5.60
CA LEU A 16 -20.87 10.84 -5.30
C LEU A 16 -19.45 11.42 -5.47
N PHE A 17 -19.21 12.20 -6.52
CA PHE A 17 -17.94 12.91 -6.72
C PHE A 17 -17.71 14.00 -5.65
N MET A 18 -18.73 14.76 -5.27
CA MET A 18 -18.62 15.79 -4.24
C MET A 18 -18.39 15.21 -2.83
N THR A 19 -18.91 14.03 -2.54
CA THR A 19 -18.67 13.31 -1.27
C THR A 19 -17.34 12.57 -1.26
N LEU A 20 -16.79 12.21 -2.41
CA LEU A 20 -15.46 11.60 -2.56
C LEU A 20 -14.32 12.63 -2.52
N CYS A 21 -14.55 13.88 -2.95
CA CYS A 21 -13.55 14.94 -2.97
C CYS A 21 -12.93 15.25 -1.58
N PRO A 22 -13.70 15.37 -0.49
CA PRO A 22 -13.13 15.54 0.85
C PRO A 22 -12.42 14.29 1.38
N LEU A 23 -12.80 13.07 0.93
CA LEU A 23 -12.11 11.84 1.30
C LEU A 23 -10.71 11.76 0.71
N VAL A 24 -10.49 12.32 -0.48
CA VAL A 24 -9.16 12.41 -1.10
C VAL A 24 -8.26 13.38 -0.33
N ALA A 25 -8.81 14.50 0.17
CA ALA A 25 -8.08 15.45 1.00
C ALA A 25 -7.67 14.87 2.38
N ILE A 26 -8.50 14.00 2.96
CA ILE A 26 -8.18 13.27 4.20
C ILE A 26 -7.11 12.19 3.94
N ALA A 27 -7.07 11.62 2.73
CA ALA A 27 -6.07 10.61 2.35
C ALA A 27 -4.65 11.21 2.20
N GLN A 28 -4.52 12.51 1.96
CA GLN A 28 -3.22 13.17 1.84
C GLN A 28 -2.53 13.45 3.19
N SER A 29 -3.28 13.51 4.30
CA SER A 29 -2.73 13.78 5.63
C SER A 29 -2.76 12.58 6.59
N GLY A 30 -3.39 11.47 6.21
CA GLY A 30 -3.62 10.32 7.06
C GLY A 30 -3.13 9.03 6.42
N GLY A 31 -2.02 8.53 6.86
CA GLY A 31 -1.53 7.19 6.54
C GLY A 31 -1.13 6.46 7.81
N THR A 32 -0.64 5.24 7.69
CA THR A 32 0.01 4.56 8.80
C THR A 32 1.25 5.35 9.19
N SER A 33 1.26 5.94 10.39
CA SER A 33 2.46 6.57 10.92
C SER A 33 3.49 5.50 11.25
N SER A 34 4.68 5.58 10.66
CA SER A 34 5.75 4.62 10.88
C SER A 34 7.11 5.29 10.71
N SER A 35 8.01 5.07 11.65
CA SER A 35 9.39 5.54 11.57
C SER A 35 10.14 5.00 10.35
N TYR A 36 9.76 3.83 9.87
CA TYR A 36 10.35 3.20 8.69
C TYR A 36 9.92 3.83 7.38
N SER A 37 8.83 4.62 7.37
CA SER A 37 8.43 5.38 6.18
C SER A 37 9.39 6.49 5.80
N ARG A 38 10.40 6.78 6.63
CA ARG A 38 11.51 7.70 6.34
C ARG A 38 12.42 7.21 5.22
N PHE A 39 12.46 5.91 4.97
CA PHE A 39 13.43 5.31 4.08
C PHE A 39 12.81 4.85 2.76
N GLY A 40 13.58 4.89 1.70
CA GLY A 40 13.13 4.47 0.38
C GLY A 40 11.98 5.33 -0.16
N LEU A 41 11.04 4.69 -0.83
CA LEU A 41 9.80 5.33 -1.30
C LEU A 41 8.70 5.35 -0.22
N GLY A 42 9.06 5.18 1.06
CA GLY A 42 8.14 5.07 2.17
C GLY A 42 7.64 3.66 2.43
N LEU A 43 6.55 3.52 3.18
CA LEU A 43 5.90 2.23 3.35
C LEU A 43 5.12 1.86 2.10
N LEU A 44 5.43 0.71 1.53
CA LEU A 44 4.64 0.14 0.44
C LEU A 44 3.27 -0.28 0.98
N ASN A 45 2.21 0.25 0.38
CA ASN A 45 0.86 -0.07 0.80
C ASN A 45 0.42 -1.46 0.31
N ASP A 46 -0.34 -2.16 1.14
CA ASP A 46 -0.97 -3.41 0.75
C ASP A 46 -1.94 -3.17 -0.41
N GLN A 47 -1.67 -3.80 -1.55
CA GLN A 47 -2.43 -3.65 -2.79
C GLN A 47 -3.69 -4.52 -2.83
N ALA A 48 -3.94 -5.30 -1.78
CA ALA A 48 -5.10 -6.16 -1.66
C ALA A 48 -6.37 -5.35 -1.33
N GLN A 49 -7.52 -5.83 -1.78
CA GLN A 49 -8.83 -5.28 -1.43
C GLN A 49 -9.29 -5.80 -0.06
N GLY A 50 -10.28 -5.16 0.56
CA GLY A 50 -10.73 -5.51 1.91
C GLY A 50 -11.10 -6.98 2.10
N TRP A 51 -11.61 -7.64 1.05
CA TRP A 51 -11.98 -9.05 1.15
C TRP A 51 -10.78 -10.01 1.13
N ASN A 52 -9.76 -9.76 0.33
CA ASN A 52 -8.56 -10.61 0.28
C ASN A 52 -7.49 -10.17 1.30
N ARG A 53 -7.48 -8.90 1.71
CA ARG A 53 -6.72 -8.43 2.86
C ARG A 53 -7.09 -9.19 4.15
N ALA A 54 -8.40 -9.48 4.35
CA ALA A 54 -8.88 -10.34 5.42
C ALA A 54 -8.46 -11.82 5.29
N MET A 55 -7.88 -12.21 4.14
CA MET A 55 -7.31 -13.53 3.85
C MET A 55 -5.77 -13.47 3.75
N GLY A 56 -5.11 -12.56 4.48
CA GLY A 56 -3.66 -12.41 4.44
C GLY A 56 -3.11 -11.76 3.18
N GLY A 57 -3.95 -11.17 2.32
CA GLY A 57 -3.53 -10.51 1.08
C GLY A 57 -3.42 -11.43 -0.14
N VAL A 58 -3.91 -12.68 -0.08
CA VAL A 58 -3.89 -13.60 -1.24
C VAL A 58 -4.83 -13.13 -2.35
N GLY A 59 -4.46 -13.35 -3.61
CA GLY A 59 -5.28 -12.96 -4.74
C GLY A 59 -4.76 -13.37 -6.11
N VAL A 60 -3.49 -13.79 -6.23
CA VAL A 60 -2.84 -14.05 -7.53
C VAL A 60 -3.58 -15.14 -8.33
N ALA A 61 -4.07 -16.18 -7.66
CA ALA A 61 -4.82 -17.27 -8.28
C ALA A 61 -6.35 -17.14 -8.12
N LEU A 62 -6.86 -16.08 -7.47
CA LEU A 62 -8.29 -15.94 -7.20
C LEU A 62 -9.01 -15.20 -8.33
N PRO A 63 -10.12 -15.74 -8.87
CA PRO A 63 -10.91 -15.05 -9.89
C PRO A 63 -11.75 -13.92 -9.28
N SER A 64 -12.11 -12.91 -10.09
CA SER A 64 -12.97 -11.79 -9.66
C SER A 64 -14.40 -12.24 -9.36
N GLY A 65 -15.14 -12.70 -10.33
CA GLY A 65 -16.55 -13.08 -10.17
C GLY A 65 -17.44 -11.90 -9.81
N SER A 66 -18.02 -11.92 -8.61
CA SER A 66 -18.89 -10.87 -8.07
C SER A 66 -18.13 -9.78 -7.29
N LYS A 67 -16.83 -9.87 -7.18
CA LYS A 67 -15.93 -8.94 -6.47
C LYS A 67 -14.72 -8.62 -7.35
N LEU A 68 -14.07 -7.48 -7.15
CA LEU A 68 -12.87 -7.13 -7.88
C LEU A 68 -11.63 -7.75 -7.23
N ASN A 69 -10.65 -8.10 -8.07
CA ASN A 69 -9.33 -8.55 -7.64
C ASN A 69 -8.28 -7.90 -8.53
N THR A 70 -7.59 -6.88 -8.02
CA THR A 70 -6.56 -6.14 -8.78
C THR A 70 -5.16 -6.70 -8.63
N LEU A 71 -4.96 -7.73 -7.80
CA LEU A 71 -3.65 -8.38 -7.64
C LEU A 71 -3.24 -9.17 -8.87
N ASN A 72 -4.23 -9.66 -9.65
CA ASN A 72 -3.97 -10.29 -10.94
C ASN A 72 -4.99 -9.80 -11.99
N PRO A 73 -4.58 -9.03 -13.01
CA PRO A 73 -5.50 -8.50 -14.01
C PRO A 73 -6.20 -9.57 -14.85
N ALA A 74 -5.66 -10.79 -14.96
CA ALA A 74 -6.34 -11.91 -15.63
C ALA A 74 -7.68 -12.27 -14.95
N SER A 75 -7.83 -11.95 -13.66
CA SER A 75 -9.05 -12.19 -12.89
C SER A 75 -10.28 -11.47 -13.44
N TYR A 76 -10.09 -10.31 -14.08
CA TYR A 76 -11.21 -9.49 -14.62
C TYR A 76 -12.02 -10.22 -15.69
N ALA A 77 -11.39 -11.16 -16.40
CA ALA A 77 -12.06 -12.00 -17.40
C ALA A 77 -13.19 -12.87 -16.83
N HIS A 78 -13.20 -13.06 -15.49
CA HIS A 78 -14.17 -13.89 -14.77
C HIS A 78 -15.33 -13.11 -14.16
N MET A 79 -15.42 -11.79 -14.39
CA MET A 79 -16.53 -10.97 -13.88
C MET A 79 -17.88 -11.51 -14.36
N ASP A 80 -18.84 -11.49 -13.45
CA ASP A 80 -20.21 -11.96 -13.72
C ASP A 80 -20.92 -11.13 -14.79
N SER A 81 -21.86 -11.76 -15.49
CA SER A 81 -22.64 -11.07 -16.54
C SER A 81 -23.55 -10.00 -15.94
N LEU A 82 -23.74 -8.91 -16.69
CA LEU A 82 -24.59 -7.78 -16.30
C LEU A 82 -24.21 -7.13 -14.96
N SER A 83 -22.97 -7.31 -14.53
CA SER A 83 -22.43 -6.73 -13.30
C SER A 83 -21.70 -5.43 -13.57
N PHE A 84 -22.02 -4.42 -12.79
CA PHE A 84 -21.15 -3.28 -12.52
C PHE A 84 -20.73 -3.36 -11.05
N ILE A 85 -19.45 -3.46 -10.81
CA ILE A 85 -18.88 -3.60 -9.48
C ILE A 85 -18.20 -2.29 -9.12
N LEU A 86 -18.59 -1.70 -7.99
CA LEU A 86 -17.88 -0.61 -7.34
C LEU A 86 -17.37 -1.14 -6.00
N ASP A 87 -16.08 -0.99 -5.74
CA ASP A 87 -15.44 -1.48 -4.51
C ASP A 87 -14.59 -0.36 -3.92
N ALA A 88 -14.84 -0.04 -2.66
CA ALA A 88 -14.08 0.97 -1.93
C ALA A 88 -13.71 0.45 -0.54
N GLY A 89 -12.54 0.80 -0.08
CA GLY A 89 -12.04 0.38 1.22
C GLY A 89 -11.29 1.47 1.95
N MET A 90 -11.43 1.44 3.27
CA MET A 90 -10.71 2.30 4.21
C MET A 90 -10.19 1.47 5.38
N SER A 91 -9.14 1.93 6.01
CA SER A 91 -8.59 1.34 7.22
C SER A 91 -8.29 2.37 8.30
N GLY A 92 -8.44 1.92 9.56
CA GLY A 92 -7.96 2.63 10.73
C GLY A 92 -6.88 1.78 11.40
N ASN A 93 -5.77 2.41 11.81
CA ASN A 93 -4.63 1.74 12.40
C ASN A 93 -4.31 2.31 13.78
N PHE A 94 -4.04 1.40 14.71
CA PHE A 94 -3.63 1.66 16.08
C PHE A 94 -2.27 1.01 16.27
N GLY A 95 -1.24 1.83 16.38
CA GLY A 95 0.15 1.38 16.45
C GLY A 95 0.73 1.55 17.84
N HIS A 96 1.60 0.62 18.23
CA HIS A 96 2.46 0.70 19.39
C HIS A 96 3.89 0.51 18.93
N MET A 97 4.70 1.56 19.09
CA MET A 97 6.12 1.58 18.72
C MET A 97 6.97 1.51 20.00
N SER A 98 8.00 0.69 19.99
CA SER A 98 8.89 0.53 21.15
C SER A 98 10.35 0.41 20.74
N MET A 99 11.24 1.07 21.50
CA MET A 99 12.69 1.02 21.35
C MET A 99 13.36 1.33 22.70
N ASP A 100 14.33 0.52 23.11
CA ASP A 100 15.16 0.73 24.32
C ASP A 100 14.34 1.05 25.59
N GLY A 101 13.20 0.39 25.78
CA GLY A 101 12.33 0.58 26.95
C GLY A 101 11.35 1.76 26.85
N ASN A 102 11.50 2.62 25.86
CA ASN A 102 10.53 3.70 25.56
C ASN A 102 9.47 3.20 24.59
N SER A 103 8.25 3.71 24.72
CA SER A 103 7.17 3.38 23.81
C SER A 103 6.26 4.56 23.54
N VAL A 104 5.65 4.56 22.35
CA VAL A 104 4.68 5.56 21.92
C VAL A 104 3.54 4.89 21.17
N ASN A 105 2.32 5.38 21.39
CA ASN A 105 1.15 4.95 20.63
C ASN A 105 0.87 5.95 19.50
N VAL A 106 0.55 5.41 18.32
CA VAL A 106 0.21 6.18 17.13
C VAL A 106 -1.11 5.69 16.56
N ASN A 107 -1.90 6.60 16.04
CA ASN A 107 -3.17 6.31 15.40
C ASN A 107 -3.16 6.90 14.00
N GLY A 108 -3.85 6.24 13.09
CA GLY A 108 -3.98 6.73 11.72
C GLY A 108 -5.20 6.14 11.03
N GLY A 109 -5.52 6.72 9.88
CA GLY A 109 -6.55 6.20 9.00
C GLY A 109 -6.20 6.48 7.55
N SER A 110 -6.61 5.61 6.65
CA SER A 110 -6.33 5.76 5.22
C SER A 110 -7.50 5.30 4.36
N LEU A 111 -7.63 5.96 3.20
CA LEU A 111 -8.38 5.42 2.07
C LEU A 111 -7.47 4.39 1.38
N ASP A 112 -7.90 3.14 1.34
CA ASP A 112 -7.08 2.06 0.80
C ASP A 112 -7.22 1.91 -0.70
N TYR A 113 -8.46 2.06 -1.22
CA TYR A 113 -8.72 1.98 -2.65
C TYR A 113 -10.14 2.44 -3.01
N VAL A 114 -10.31 2.84 -4.25
CA VAL A 114 -11.61 3.03 -4.92
C VAL A 114 -11.50 2.40 -6.31
N LEU A 115 -12.26 1.36 -6.56
CA LEU A 115 -12.18 0.54 -7.76
C LEU A 115 -13.54 0.40 -8.41
N ALA A 116 -13.55 0.34 -9.73
CA ALA A 116 -14.74 -0.03 -10.47
C ALA A 116 -14.37 -1.05 -11.56
N GLY A 117 -15.36 -1.88 -11.93
CA GLY A 117 -15.16 -2.84 -12.99
C GLY A 117 -16.46 -3.40 -13.51
N PHE A 118 -16.44 -3.81 -14.76
CA PHE A 118 -17.59 -4.41 -15.42
C PHE A 118 -17.16 -5.33 -16.55
N ARG A 119 -18.08 -6.21 -16.89
CA ARG A 119 -17.88 -7.14 -17.99
C ARG A 119 -18.29 -6.50 -19.30
N LEU A 120 -17.34 -6.39 -20.24
CA LEU A 120 -17.58 -5.89 -21.59
C LEU A 120 -18.33 -6.93 -22.45
N ARG A 121 -17.83 -8.16 -22.43
CA ARG A 121 -18.45 -9.33 -23.11
C ARG A 121 -18.07 -10.62 -22.40
N LYS A 122 -18.59 -11.75 -22.82
CA LYS A 122 -18.23 -13.06 -22.27
C LYS A 122 -16.70 -13.27 -22.33
N GLY A 123 -16.05 -13.43 -21.18
CA GLY A 123 -14.62 -13.62 -21.08
C GLY A 123 -13.77 -12.36 -21.28
N LEU A 124 -14.36 -11.16 -21.30
CA LEU A 124 -13.65 -9.89 -21.37
C LEU A 124 -14.19 -8.94 -20.33
N GLY A 125 -13.36 -8.57 -19.35
CA GLY A 125 -13.68 -7.64 -18.29
C GLY A 125 -12.73 -6.45 -18.26
N LEU A 126 -13.23 -5.32 -17.80
CA LEU A 126 -12.50 -4.08 -17.60
C LEU A 126 -12.58 -3.67 -16.15
N SER A 127 -11.46 -3.22 -15.59
CA SER A 127 -11.38 -2.62 -14.25
C SER A 127 -10.56 -1.35 -14.31
N PHE A 128 -10.92 -0.39 -13.46
CA PHE A 128 -10.15 0.84 -13.29
C PHE A 128 -10.31 1.34 -11.85
N GLY A 129 -9.40 2.17 -11.41
CA GLY A 129 -9.50 2.72 -10.07
C GLY A 129 -8.27 3.46 -9.60
N PHE A 130 -8.39 3.87 -8.35
CA PHE A 130 -7.39 4.58 -7.58
C PHE A 130 -6.97 3.75 -6.37
N LYS A 131 -5.68 3.74 -6.07
CA LYS A 131 -5.12 3.19 -4.83
C LYS A 131 -3.79 3.85 -4.47
N PRO A 132 -3.51 4.09 -3.19
CA PRO A 132 -2.19 4.52 -2.75
C PRO A 132 -1.16 3.40 -3.02
N TYR A 133 0.01 3.77 -3.55
CA TYR A 133 1.12 2.86 -3.79
C TYR A 133 2.08 2.81 -2.61
N SER A 134 2.45 3.99 -2.07
CA SER A 134 3.26 4.11 -0.86
C SER A 134 2.81 5.27 -0.01
N THR A 135 3.21 5.26 1.27
CA THR A 135 2.87 6.31 2.24
C THR A 135 4.10 6.70 3.03
N ILE A 136 4.33 8.00 3.17
CA ILE A 136 5.34 8.58 4.05
C ILE A 136 4.62 9.41 5.08
N ASN A 137 4.72 9.00 6.35
CA ASN A 137 4.13 9.72 7.47
C ASN A 137 4.88 9.36 8.75
N TYR A 138 5.73 10.27 9.22
CA TYR A 138 6.44 10.12 10.48
C TYR A 138 6.78 11.50 11.07
N ASN A 139 6.84 11.55 12.39
CA ASN A 139 7.36 12.67 13.15
C ASN A 139 7.88 12.14 14.47
N TYR A 140 9.19 12.18 14.66
CA TYR A 140 9.84 11.73 15.88
C TYR A 140 11.15 12.51 16.13
N THR A 141 11.53 12.56 17.40
CA THR A 141 12.74 13.25 17.84
C THR A 141 13.71 12.24 18.43
N THR A 142 14.98 12.37 18.08
CA THR A 142 16.09 11.64 18.70
C THR A 142 16.96 12.61 19.47
N VAL A 143 17.46 12.14 20.60
CA VAL A 143 18.44 12.87 21.42
C VAL A 143 19.71 12.05 21.45
N ASP A 144 20.84 12.65 21.11
CA ASP A 144 22.13 11.96 21.17
C ASP A 144 22.44 11.52 22.60
N LYS A 145 22.89 10.28 22.76
CA LYS A 145 23.25 9.74 24.08
C LYS A 145 24.48 10.42 24.66
N GLU A 146 25.39 10.87 23.80
CA GLU A 146 26.60 11.60 24.17
C GLU A 146 26.35 13.11 24.20
N ALA A 147 26.80 13.77 25.26
CA ALA A 147 26.78 15.21 25.33
C ALA A 147 28.16 15.73 24.94
N TYR A 148 28.17 16.80 24.16
CA TYR A 148 29.39 17.51 23.78
C TYR A 148 29.65 18.63 24.81
N ARG A 149 30.88 18.86 25.17
CA ARG A 149 31.25 19.98 26.01
C ARG A 149 31.49 21.22 25.13
N ASP A 150 30.69 22.26 25.32
CA ASP A 150 30.95 23.54 24.70
C ASP A 150 32.28 24.11 25.17
N VAL A 151 33.17 24.41 24.23
CA VAL A 151 34.54 24.90 24.54
C VAL A 151 34.52 26.32 25.10
N VAL A 152 33.48 27.09 24.80
CA VAL A 152 33.36 28.50 25.24
C VAL A 152 32.69 28.60 26.60
N THR A 153 31.55 27.93 26.79
CA THR A 153 30.79 28.03 28.06
C THR A 153 31.14 26.93 29.05
N GLY A 154 31.76 25.85 28.61
CA GLY A 154 32.06 24.67 29.43
C GLY A 154 30.85 23.80 29.74
N GLU A 155 29.68 24.14 29.24
CA GLU A 155 28.42 23.42 29.45
C GLU A 155 28.33 22.14 28.62
N LEU A 156 27.51 21.20 29.06
CA LEU A 156 27.20 19.99 28.30
C LEU A 156 26.04 20.25 27.37
N VAL A 157 26.34 20.16 26.09
CA VAL A 157 25.37 20.37 25.00
C VAL A 157 24.98 19.03 24.37
N ARG A 158 23.69 18.80 24.16
CA ARG A 158 23.18 17.62 23.49
C ARG A 158 22.56 18.02 22.14
N ASN A 159 22.85 17.23 21.11
CA ASN A 159 22.19 17.38 19.84
C ASN A 159 20.82 16.67 19.89
N THR A 160 19.79 17.40 19.53
CA THR A 160 18.41 16.91 19.38
C THR A 160 18.02 17.04 17.92
N THR A 161 17.70 15.93 17.30
CA THR A 161 17.29 15.91 15.87
C THR A 161 15.83 15.52 15.75
N ASN A 162 15.03 16.42 15.18
CA ASN A 162 13.65 16.13 14.80
C ASN A 162 13.60 15.65 13.34
N TYR A 163 12.95 14.54 13.12
CA TYR A 163 12.71 13.93 11.82
C TYR A 163 11.23 13.94 11.52
N GLN A 164 10.86 14.60 10.43
CA GLN A 164 9.48 14.67 9.97
C GLN A 164 9.43 14.32 8.47
N GLY A 165 8.40 13.57 8.08
CA GLY A 165 8.17 13.28 6.67
C GLY A 165 6.71 13.11 6.37
N SER A 166 6.34 13.55 5.18
CA SER A 166 4.97 13.45 4.66
C SER A 166 4.98 13.23 3.16
N GLY A 167 3.89 12.62 2.65
CA GLY A 167 3.71 12.37 1.24
C GLY A 167 3.50 10.90 0.90
N GLY A 168 3.93 10.51 -0.29
CA GLY A 168 3.82 9.17 -0.83
C GLY A 168 3.33 9.16 -2.28
N LEU A 169 3.26 7.97 -2.84
CA LEU A 169 2.87 7.75 -4.24
C LEU A 169 1.46 7.19 -4.34
N ASN A 170 0.72 7.68 -5.31
CA ASN A 170 -0.61 7.23 -5.65
C ASN A 170 -0.63 6.60 -7.04
N GLN A 171 -1.57 5.70 -7.28
CA GLN A 171 -1.76 5.03 -8.54
C GLN A 171 -3.21 5.14 -9.02
N VAL A 172 -3.40 5.58 -10.27
CA VAL A 172 -4.61 5.25 -11.05
C VAL A 172 -4.25 4.22 -12.09
N PHE A 173 -5.18 3.35 -12.41
CA PHE A 173 -4.95 2.34 -13.42
C PHE A 173 -6.22 2.03 -14.22
N VAL A 174 -6.03 1.50 -15.41
CA VAL A 174 -7.05 0.84 -16.23
C VAL A 174 -6.52 -0.53 -16.60
N GLY A 175 -7.35 -1.55 -16.45
CA GLY A 175 -6.97 -2.93 -16.70
C GLY A 175 -8.00 -3.70 -17.51
N LEU A 176 -7.49 -4.61 -18.32
CA LEU A 176 -8.29 -5.53 -19.13
C LEU A 176 -7.91 -6.96 -18.79
N GLY A 177 -8.93 -7.81 -18.64
CA GLY A 177 -8.76 -9.26 -18.54
C GLY A 177 -9.51 -9.97 -19.64
N TRP A 178 -8.85 -10.89 -20.30
CA TRP A 178 -9.40 -11.66 -21.41
C TRP A 178 -9.22 -13.16 -21.19
N LYS A 179 -10.26 -13.91 -21.48
CA LYS A 179 -10.33 -15.38 -21.40
C LYS A 179 -10.43 -15.98 -22.80
N PRO A 180 -9.30 -16.19 -23.51
CA PRO A 180 -9.28 -16.75 -24.85
C PRO A 180 -9.79 -18.20 -24.89
N PHE A 181 -9.50 -18.98 -23.85
CA PHE A 181 -9.93 -20.38 -23.73
C PHE A 181 -10.74 -20.60 -22.46
N SER A 182 -11.48 -21.69 -22.37
CA SER A 182 -12.39 -21.95 -21.24
C SER A 182 -11.72 -21.96 -19.87
N ASN A 183 -10.43 -22.29 -19.81
CA ASN A 183 -9.69 -22.48 -18.56
C ASN A 183 -8.55 -21.50 -18.37
N PHE A 184 -8.19 -20.73 -19.41
CA PHE A 184 -7.05 -19.82 -19.40
C PHE A 184 -7.50 -18.39 -19.58
N SER A 185 -6.97 -17.51 -18.72
CA SER A 185 -7.18 -16.06 -18.81
C SER A 185 -5.85 -15.31 -18.68
N ILE A 186 -5.78 -14.19 -19.38
CA ILE A 186 -4.67 -13.23 -19.32
C ILE A 186 -5.21 -11.84 -19.08
N GLY A 187 -4.36 -10.95 -18.61
CA GLY A 187 -4.76 -9.56 -18.42
C GLY A 187 -3.57 -8.65 -18.27
N ALA A 188 -3.86 -7.35 -18.39
CA ALA A 188 -2.87 -6.30 -18.20
C ALA A 188 -3.51 -5.10 -17.50
N ASN A 189 -2.72 -4.45 -16.64
CA ASN A 189 -3.00 -3.14 -16.08
C ASN A 189 -1.99 -2.13 -16.62
N VAL A 190 -2.49 -0.98 -17.03
CA VAL A 190 -1.69 0.21 -17.33
C VAL A 190 -2.05 1.25 -16.28
N GLY A 191 -1.08 1.70 -15.53
CA GLY A 191 -1.25 2.66 -14.46
C GLY A 191 -0.33 3.87 -14.59
N LEU A 192 -0.75 4.96 -13.98
CA LEU A 192 0.04 6.15 -13.73
C LEU A 192 0.33 6.20 -12.22
N LEU A 193 1.62 6.33 -11.89
CA LEU A 193 2.09 6.60 -10.53
C LEU A 193 2.46 8.07 -10.44
N TRP A 194 1.90 8.75 -9.44
CA TRP A 194 2.23 10.15 -9.17
C TRP A 194 2.24 10.45 -7.68
N GLY A 195 2.91 11.49 -7.30
CA GLY A 195 2.99 11.98 -5.94
C GLY A 195 4.33 12.61 -5.66
N GLY A 196 4.60 12.86 -4.40
CA GLY A 196 5.85 13.42 -3.95
C GLY A 196 6.03 13.20 -2.45
N TYR A 197 7.20 13.52 -1.97
CA TYR A 197 7.49 13.43 -0.55
C TYR A 197 8.44 14.52 -0.09
N ASP A 198 8.27 14.87 1.17
CA ASP A 198 9.17 15.75 1.91
C ASP A 198 9.73 15.00 3.11
N HIS A 199 11.07 15.01 3.25
CA HIS A 199 11.77 14.59 4.45
C HIS A 199 12.48 15.79 5.05
N VAL A 200 12.08 16.17 6.25
CA VAL A 200 12.62 17.29 6.99
C VAL A 200 13.45 16.76 8.15
N MET A 201 14.67 17.24 8.27
CA MET A 201 15.56 16.96 9.38
C MET A 201 15.97 18.30 9.99
N MET A 202 15.59 18.54 11.25
CA MET A 202 15.94 19.74 12.00
C MET A 202 16.82 19.35 13.17
N GLN A 203 18.01 19.94 13.26
CA GLN A 203 18.92 19.76 14.37
C GLN A 203 18.83 20.95 15.31
N ASN A 204 18.80 20.69 16.59
CA ASN A 204 18.88 21.69 17.63
C ASN A 204 19.89 21.25 18.69
N PHE A 205 20.71 22.19 19.15
CA PHE A 205 21.60 21.98 20.26
C PHE A 205 20.95 22.51 21.53
N THR A 206 20.88 21.71 22.57
CA THR A 206 20.22 22.06 23.83
C THR A 206 21.18 21.90 25.01
N THR A 207 21.14 22.86 25.93
CA THR A 207 21.83 22.81 27.23
C THR A 207 20.72 22.75 28.29
N ASP A 208 20.72 21.72 29.14
CA ASP A 208 19.72 21.48 30.20
C ASP A 208 18.26 21.57 29.72
N GLY A 209 18.02 21.24 28.44
CA GLY A 209 16.68 21.25 27.81
C GLY A 209 16.29 22.57 27.16
N GLU A 210 17.07 23.62 27.28
CA GLU A 210 16.89 24.89 26.58
C GLU A 210 17.74 24.95 25.30
N SER A 211 17.24 25.66 24.27
CA SER A 211 18.00 25.85 23.02
C SER A 211 19.27 26.64 23.26
N ASN A 212 20.40 26.09 22.83
CA ASN A 212 21.68 26.75 22.90
C ASN A 212 21.93 27.55 21.62
N SER A 213 21.90 28.88 21.72
CA SER A 213 22.06 29.81 20.59
C SER A 213 23.49 29.99 20.10
N HIS A 214 24.48 29.34 20.74
CA HIS A 214 25.88 29.43 20.34
C HIS A 214 26.28 28.45 19.23
N PHE A 215 25.38 27.52 18.89
CA PHE A 215 25.60 26.54 17.84
C PHE A 215 24.63 26.75 16.69
N ASP A 216 25.17 26.91 15.48
CA ASP A 216 24.37 26.89 14.27
C ASP A 216 23.94 25.45 13.96
N ALA A 217 22.62 25.25 13.89
CA ALA A 217 22.06 23.97 13.49
C ALA A 217 21.84 23.91 11.98
N PHE A 218 22.13 22.73 11.42
CA PHE A 218 21.83 22.45 10.01
C PHE A 218 20.45 21.81 9.89
N ASN A 219 19.64 22.39 9.02
CA ASN A 219 18.34 21.87 8.67
C ASN A 219 18.37 21.40 7.22
N PHE A 220 17.73 20.28 6.95
CA PHE A 220 17.66 19.66 5.63
C PHE A 220 16.23 19.38 5.25
N ILE A 221 15.88 19.71 4.01
CA ILE A 221 14.64 19.27 3.38
C ILE A 221 15.01 18.50 2.12
N GLN A 222 14.61 17.24 2.07
CA GLN A 222 14.68 16.42 0.86
C GLN A 222 13.29 16.39 0.27
N HIS A 223 13.16 16.88 -0.95
CA HIS A 223 11.92 16.91 -1.71
C HIS A 223 12.05 16.04 -2.95
N ALA A 224 11.00 15.32 -3.30
CA ALA A 224 10.93 14.60 -4.55
C ALA A 224 9.53 14.63 -5.13
N ASP A 225 9.45 14.94 -6.42
CA ASP A 225 8.25 14.81 -7.25
C ASP A 225 8.39 13.62 -8.20
N VAL A 226 7.37 12.79 -8.24
CA VAL A 226 7.34 11.54 -9.01
C VAL A 226 6.14 11.54 -9.95
N LEU A 227 6.41 11.31 -11.23
CA LEU A 227 5.40 11.02 -12.23
C LEU A 227 5.92 9.93 -13.16
N THR A 228 5.34 8.75 -13.11
CA THR A 228 5.78 7.62 -13.94
C THR A 228 4.64 6.67 -14.24
N TYR A 229 4.88 5.66 -15.08
CA TYR A 229 3.90 4.64 -15.42
C TYR A 229 4.13 3.35 -14.62
N LYS A 230 3.13 2.49 -14.54
CA LYS A 230 3.23 1.14 -14.00
C LYS A 230 2.49 0.17 -14.91
N LEU A 231 3.17 -0.92 -15.28
CA LEU A 231 2.63 -1.96 -16.15
C LEU A 231 2.65 -3.30 -15.41
N ASP A 232 1.49 -3.91 -15.27
CA ASP A 232 1.35 -5.23 -14.66
C ASP A 232 0.64 -6.19 -15.64
N PHE A 233 1.19 -7.38 -15.80
CA PHE A 233 0.61 -8.46 -16.59
C PHE A 233 0.25 -9.62 -15.69
N GLY A 234 -0.78 -10.36 -16.08
CA GLY A 234 -1.22 -11.52 -15.32
C GLY A 234 -1.76 -12.63 -16.17
N ALA A 235 -1.65 -13.83 -15.65
CA ALA A 235 -2.23 -15.03 -16.23
C ALA A 235 -2.83 -15.91 -15.13
N GLN A 236 -3.91 -16.62 -15.47
CA GLN A 236 -4.54 -17.62 -14.60
C GLN A 236 -4.96 -18.83 -15.44
N TYR A 237 -4.74 -19.99 -14.89
CA TYR A 237 -5.22 -21.25 -15.45
C TYR A 237 -6.00 -22.02 -14.40
N ALA A 238 -7.28 -22.28 -14.67
CA ALA A 238 -8.17 -23.02 -13.79
C ALA A 238 -8.49 -24.40 -14.36
N PHE A 239 -8.29 -25.44 -13.57
CA PHE A 239 -8.64 -26.80 -13.98
C PHE A 239 -9.48 -27.49 -12.93
N ARG A 240 -10.37 -28.34 -13.40
CA ARG A 240 -11.28 -29.11 -12.57
C ARG A 240 -10.61 -30.40 -12.13
N VAL A 241 -10.32 -30.51 -10.83
CA VAL A 241 -9.70 -31.70 -10.23
C VAL A 241 -10.76 -32.78 -9.99
N SER A 242 -11.93 -32.35 -9.52
CA SER A 242 -13.07 -33.24 -9.31
C SER A 242 -14.39 -32.54 -9.69
N PRO A 243 -15.55 -33.22 -9.71
CA PRO A 243 -16.83 -32.57 -9.92
C PRO A 243 -17.15 -31.42 -8.95
N ARG A 244 -16.46 -31.37 -7.82
CA ARG A 244 -16.68 -30.39 -6.75
C ARG A 244 -15.49 -29.48 -6.46
N ASP A 245 -14.32 -29.77 -7.08
CA ASP A 245 -13.05 -29.13 -6.78
C ASP A 245 -12.44 -28.47 -8.00
N TRP A 246 -12.06 -27.20 -7.82
CA TRP A 246 -11.31 -26.43 -8.79
C TRP A 246 -9.95 -26.07 -8.20
N LEU A 247 -8.93 -26.18 -9.01
CA LEU A 247 -7.60 -25.68 -8.70
C LEU A 247 -7.24 -24.60 -9.73
N THR A 248 -6.82 -23.44 -9.25
CA THR A 248 -6.38 -22.34 -10.10
C THR A 248 -4.93 -22.02 -9.78
N ILE A 249 -4.12 -21.88 -10.81
CA ILE A 249 -2.75 -21.37 -10.71
C ILE A 249 -2.74 -19.99 -11.35
N GLY A 250 -2.08 -19.03 -10.70
CA GLY A 250 -1.94 -17.68 -11.18
C GLY A 250 -0.49 -17.23 -11.18
N ALA A 251 -0.15 -16.34 -12.10
CA ALA A 251 1.13 -15.67 -12.14
C ALA A 251 0.95 -14.21 -12.54
N THR A 252 1.79 -13.32 -12.01
CA THR A 252 1.84 -11.90 -12.41
C THR A 252 3.28 -11.44 -12.56
N VAL A 253 3.46 -10.47 -13.45
CA VAL A 253 4.73 -9.78 -13.68
C VAL A 253 4.44 -8.28 -13.75
N GLY A 254 5.10 -7.48 -12.91
CA GLY A 254 5.13 -6.03 -13.01
C GLY A 254 6.46 -5.58 -13.58
N LEU A 255 6.40 -4.71 -14.59
CA LEU A 255 7.62 -4.23 -15.24
C LEU A 255 8.27 -3.13 -14.40
N GLY A 256 9.55 -3.34 -14.09
CA GLY A 256 10.42 -2.33 -13.51
C GLY A 256 11.01 -1.43 -14.55
N HIS A 257 11.33 -0.19 -14.18
CA HIS A 257 11.99 0.75 -15.06
C HIS A 257 12.62 1.89 -14.25
N LYS A 258 13.56 2.56 -14.88
CA LYS A 258 14.15 3.80 -14.41
C LYS A 258 13.28 4.96 -14.86
N PHE A 259 13.15 5.96 -14.03
CA PHE A 259 12.41 7.16 -14.41
C PHE A 259 13.07 8.42 -13.85
N ASP A 260 12.77 9.52 -14.53
CA ASP A 260 13.24 10.83 -14.14
C ASP A 260 12.29 11.34 -13.04
N GLY A 261 12.85 11.63 -11.87
CA GLY A 261 12.16 12.30 -10.77
C GLY A 261 12.89 13.58 -10.42
N GLU A 262 12.15 14.65 -10.21
CA GLU A 262 12.75 15.88 -9.71
C GLU A 262 13.01 15.70 -8.21
N THR A 263 14.29 15.64 -7.84
CA THR A 263 14.71 15.48 -6.45
C THR A 263 15.60 16.64 -6.06
N PHE A 264 15.32 17.26 -4.91
CA PHE A 264 16.04 18.40 -4.39
C PHE A 264 16.43 18.16 -2.94
N LEU A 265 17.63 18.63 -2.57
CA LEU A 265 18.07 18.73 -1.20
C LEU A 265 18.29 20.23 -0.88
N TYR A 266 17.52 20.73 0.05
CA TYR A 266 17.74 22.08 0.59
C TYR A 266 18.44 21.97 1.92
N ARG A 267 19.50 22.76 2.10
CA ARG A 267 20.21 22.94 3.36
C ARG A 267 20.11 24.38 3.79
N PHE A 268 19.75 24.63 5.03
CA PHE A 268 19.74 25.97 5.60
C PHE A 268 20.26 25.93 7.03
N MET A 269 20.94 27.00 7.40
CA MET A 269 21.40 27.25 8.76
C MET A 269 20.32 28.02 9.52
N THR A 270 20.33 27.91 10.84
CA THR A 270 19.43 28.68 11.72
C THR A 270 19.61 30.19 11.55
N THR A 271 20.78 30.64 11.09
CA THR A 271 21.10 32.04 10.75
C THR A 271 20.49 32.55 9.45
N GLY A 272 19.82 31.69 8.67
CA GLY A 272 19.07 32.09 7.46
C GLY A 272 19.79 31.92 6.13
N ASP A 273 21.06 31.50 6.12
CA ASP A 273 21.77 31.21 4.88
C ASP A 273 21.27 29.89 4.27
N THR A 274 20.74 29.97 3.04
CA THR A 274 20.23 28.82 2.32
C THR A 274 21.28 28.35 1.31
N LEU A 275 21.67 27.09 1.42
CA LEU A 275 22.48 26.39 0.42
C LEU A 275 21.60 25.35 -0.24
N SER A 276 21.32 25.49 -1.52
CA SER A 276 20.66 24.44 -2.29
C SER A 276 21.70 23.43 -2.79
N VAL A 277 21.38 22.17 -2.71
CA VAL A 277 22.14 21.08 -3.35
C VAL A 277 21.21 20.47 -4.35
N ASP A 278 21.55 20.58 -5.64
CA ASP A 278 20.75 19.96 -6.70
C ASP A 278 20.85 18.43 -6.61
N GLY A 279 19.70 17.78 -6.69
CA GLY A 279 19.65 16.32 -6.82
C GLY A 279 19.86 15.86 -8.26
N GLU A 280 20.11 14.57 -8.42
CA GLU A 280 20.18 13.95 -9.76
C GLU A 280 18.77 13.72 -10.32
N LYS A 281 18.57 14.06 -11.61
CA LYS A 281 17.26 13.89 -12.28
C LYS A 281 16.90 12.42 -12.50
N ASP A 282 17.87 11.52 -12.71
CA ASP A 282 17.67 10.11 -13.11
C ASP A 282 17.82 9.14 -11.92
N GLY A 283 17.40 9.54 -10.74
CA GLY A 283 17.77 8.85 -9.51
C GLY A 283 16.75 7.87 -8.95
N LEU A 284 15.61 7.66 -9.58
CA LEU A 284 14.53 6.85 -9.04
C LEU A 284 14.20 5.66 -9.94
N ASP A 285 13.98 4.49 -9.33
CA ASP A 285 13.67 3.26 -10.04
C ASP A 285 12.43 2.56 -9.43
N ILE A 286 11.61 1.96 -10.29
CA ILE A 286 10.55 1.01 -9.89
C ILE A 286 11.06 -0.40 -10.15
N PRO A 287 10.91 -1.35 -9.19
CA PRO A 287 11.42 -2.70 -9.32
C PRO A 287 10.60 -3.55 -10.27
N MET A 288 11.24 -4.54 -10.89
CA MET A 288 10.54 -5.69 -11.43
C MET A 288 9.87 -6.44 -10.29
N SER A 289 8.63 -6.87 -10.52
CA SER A 289 7.88 -7.66 -9.54
C SER A 289 7.32 -8.94 -10.18
N TYR A 290 7.36 -10.02 -9.43
CA TYR A 290 6.85 -11.33 -9.83
C TYR A 290 5.98 -11.88 -8.71
N ALA A 291 4.86 -12.50 -9.06
CA ALA A 291 4.10 -13.26 -8.10
C ALA A 291 3.56 -14.55 -8.71
N GLY A 292 3.51 -15.56 -7.89
CA GLY A 292 2.89 -16.86 -8.19
C GLY A 292 1.89 -17.22 -7.11
N GLY A 293 0.78 -17.82 -7.50
CA GLY A 293 -0.25 -18.23 -6.55
C GLY A 293 -0.94 -19.51 -6.96
N ILE A 294 -1.50 -20.19 -5.97
CA ILE A 294 -2.34 -21.36 -6.12
C ILE A 294 -3.60 -21.19 -5.26
N ALA A 295 -4.75 -21.53 -5.80
CA ALA A 295 -6.01 -21.51 -5.10
C ALA A 295 -6.80 -22.79 -5.32
N TRP A 296 -7.20 -23.44 -4.25
CA TRP A 296 -8.10 -24.59 -4.27
C TRP A 296 -9.47 -24.17 -3.77
N GLN A 297 -10.50 -24.48 -4.54
CA GLN A 297 -11.89 -24.18 -4.24
C GLN A 297 -12.71 -25.47 -4.20
N HIS A 298 -13.25 -25.77 -3.02
CA HIS A 298 -14.20 -26.88 -2.82
C HIS A 298 -15.63 -26.36 -2.89
N LYS A 299 -16.36 -26.69 -3.95
CA LYS A 299 -17.69 -26.10 -4.23
C LYS A 299 -17.60 -24.56 -4.18
N ASN A 300 -18.56 -23.91 -3.53
CA ASN A 300 -18.47 -22.48 -3.16
C ASN A 300 -18.39 -22.33 -1.63
N VAL A 301 -17.96 -23.37 -0.92
CA VAL A 301 -17.97 -23.45 0.55
C VAL A 301 -16.62 -23.10 1.13
N LEU A 302 -15.54 -23.65 0.58
CA LEU A 302 -14.19 -23.46 1.08
C LEU A 302 -13.26 -23.05 -0.05
N VAL A 303 -12.50 -21.98 0.20
CA VAL A 303 -11.40 -21.53 -0.67
C VAL A 303 -10.14 -21.49 0.18
N LEU A 304 -9.08 -22.15 -0.29
CA LEU A 304 -7.72 -22.05 0.26
C LEU A 304 -6.83 -21.45 -0.80
N SER A 305 -6.00 -20.48 -0.45
CA SER A 305 -5.06 -19.85 -1.37
C SER A 305 -3.70 -19.60 -0.72
N ALA A 306 -2.66 -19.72 -1.53
CA ALA A 306 -1.29 -19.42 -1.16
C ALA A 306 -0.64 -18.63 -2.30
N ASP A 307 0.02 -17.52 -1.96
CA ASP A 307 0.73 -16.65 -2.91
C ASP A 307 2.15 -16.40 -2.42
N ALA A 308 3.08 -16.31 -3.36
CA ALA A 308 4.45 -15.89 -3.15
C ALA A 308 4.76 -14.73 -4.07
N HIS A 309 5.40 -13.68 -3.53
CA HIS A 309 5.79 -12.48 -4.28
C HIS A 309 7.29 -12.26 -4.15
N TYR A 310 7.88 -11.73 -5.19
CA TYR A 310 9.26 -11.28 -5.24
C TYR A 310 9.34 -9.92 -5.93
N GLN A 311 10.07 -8.99 -5.34
CA GLN A 311 10.32 -7.66 -5.90
C GLN A 311 11.83 -7.40 -5.91
N ALA A 312 12.38 -7.13 -7.09
CA ALA A 312 13.81 -6.93 -7.33
C ALA A 312 14.22 -5.49 -6.98
N TRP A 313 14.17 -5.13 -5.71
CA TRP A 313 14.57 -3.80 -5.24
C TRP A 313 16.09 -3.62 -5.18
N GLY A 314 16.87 -4.68 -5.02
CA GLY A 314 18.31 -4.61 -4.78
C GLY A 314 19.14 -3.92 -5.89
N GLY A 315 18.57 -3.74 -7.09
CA GLY A 315 19.19 -2.98 -8.18
C GLY A 315 18.59 -1.60 -8.42
N CYS A 316 17.59 -1.22 -7.59
CA CYS A 316 16.90 0.06 -7.71
C CYS A 316 17.69 1.17 -7.01
N ARG A 317 17.65 2.38 -7.59
CA ARG A 317 18.33 3.55 -7.05
C ARG A 317 17.37 4.51 -6.40
N ILE A 318 17.87 5.23 -5.41
CA ILE A 318 17.20 6.35 -4.76
C ILE A 318 18.23 7.41 -4.38
N PRO A 319 17.93 8.70 -4.48
CA PRO A 319 18.78 9.74 -3.94
C PRO A 319 18.89 9.63 -2.44
N ALA A 320 20.12 9.69 -1.94
CA ALA A 320 20.40 9.64 -0.51
C ALA A 320 21.39 10.74 -0.12
N MET A 321 21.10 11.39 1.00
CA MET A 321 22.01 12.39 1.55
C MET A 321 23.27 11.70 2.08
N VAL A 322 24.42 12.14 1.60
CA VAL A 322 25.75 11.69 2.04
C VAL A 322 26.50 12.88 2.62
N ILE A 323 26.99 12.74 3.85
CA ILE A 323 27.84 13.73 4.51
C ILE A 323 29.23 13.14 4.61
N ASP A 324 30.19 13.71 3.87
CA ASP A 324 31.62 13.34 3.94
C ASP A 324 32.46 14.56 4.28
N LYS A 325 33.16 14.51 5.43
CA LYS A 325 34.04 15.59 5.92
C LYS A 325 33.41 16.99 5.87
N GLY A 326 32.12 17.07 6.20
CA GLY A 326 31.36 18.33 6.16
C GLY A 326 30.79 18.72 4.82
N ASN A 327 31.14 18.02 3.74
CA ASN A 327 30.51 18.19 2.44
C ASN A 327 29.24 17.36 2.38
N VAL A 328 28.14 17.99 2.01
CA VAL A 328 26.84 17.33 1.79
C VAL A 328 26.63 17.14 0.30
N THR A 329 26.38 15.90 -0.09
CA THR A 329 26.02 15.54 -1.46
C THR A 329 24.75 14.71 -1.47
N TYR A 330 24.05 14.66 -2.61
CA TYR A 330 22.78 13.95 -2.76
C TYR A 330 22.80 13.00 -3.97
N PRO A 331 23.75 12.04 -3.99
CA PRO A 331 23.88 11.12 -5.11
C PRO A 331 22.77 10.05 -5.09
N SER A 332 22.45 9.57 -6.26
CA SER A 332 21.61 8.37 -6.42
C SER A 332 22.42 7.10 -6.10
N THR A 333 21.85 6.24 -5.25
CA THR A 333 22.51 5.01 -4.77
C THR A 333 21.57 3.82 -4.78
N ASP A 334 22.09 2.62 -5.05
CA ASP A 334 21.41 1.33 -4.98
C ASP A 334 21.56 0.63 -3.61
N ARG A 335 22.39 1.19 -2.70
CA ARG A 335 22.69 0.56 -1.40
C ARG A 335 21.55 0.61 -0.39
N MET A 336 20.54 1.44 -0.65
CA MET A 336 19.39 1.63 0.26
C MET A 336 18.34 0.54 0.15
N TYR A 337 18.37 -0.24 -0.93
CA TYR A 337 17.36 -1.23 -1.22
C TYR A 337 17.88 -2.67 -1.14
N LYS A 338 16.97 -3.59 -0.89
CA LYS A 338 17.18 -5.02 -0.87
C LYS A 338 15.98 -5.74 -1.48
N ASP A 339 16.23 -6.86 -2.16
CA ASP A 339 15.16 -7.69 -2.72
C ASP A 339 14.18 -8.13 -1.64
N ASN A 340 12.90 -7.98 -1.94
CA ASN A 340 11.81 -8.31 -1.05
C ASN A 340 11.13 -9.61 -1.47
N TYR A 341 10.86 -10.47 -0.49
CA TYR A 341 10.09 -11.69 -0.63
C TYR A 341 8.89 -11.64 0.31
N SER A 342 7.70 -11.96 -0.18
CA SER A 342 6.56 -12.11 0.70
C SER A 342 5.77 -13.39 0.42
N LEU A 343 5.20 -13.96 1.48
CA LEU A 343 4.39 -15.17 1.47
C LEU A 343 3.05 -14.87 2.13
N HIS A 344 1.98 -15.30 1.48
CA HIS A 344 0.62 -15.07 1.93
C HIS A 344 -0.16 -16.39 1.90
N LEU A 345 -0.88 -16.67 2.97
CA LEU A 345 -1.78 -17.83 3.07
C LEU A 345 -3.15 -17.34 3.53
N GLY A 346 -4.20 -17.86 2.89
CA GLY A 346 -5.55 -17.42 3.20
C GLY A 346 -6.59 -18.50 3.01
N ALA A 347 -7.65 -18.42 3.81
CA ALA A 347 -8.82 -19.28 3.72
C ALA A 347 -10.11 -18.46 3.80
N GLU A 348 -11.11 -18.81 3.00
CA GLU A 348 -12.49 -18.30 3.04
C GLU A 348 -13.44 -19.49 3.21
N TYR A 349 -14.28 -19.44 4.24
CA TYR A 349 -15.30 -20.44 4.50
C TYR A 349 -16.70 -19.81 4.47
N THR A 350 -17.61 -20.41 3.71
CA THR A 350 -19.03 -20.01 3.64
C THR A 350 -19.88 -21.24 3.92
N PRO A 351 -20.57 -21.32 5.06
CA PRO A 351 -21.28 -22.55 5.47
C PRO A 351 -22.29 -23.06 4.44
N ASP A 352 -23.14 -22.17 3.92
CA ASP A 352 -24.11 -22.49 2.85
C ASP A 352 -24.39 -21.26 2.00
N PRO A 353 -23.65 -21.12 0.86
CA PRO A 353 -23.79 -19.96 -0.04
C PRO A 353 -25.19 -19.80 -0.65
N LEU A 354 -25.97 -20.89 -0.69
CA LEU A 354 -27.31 -20.93 -1.32
C LEU A 354 -28.45 -20.86 -0.29
N ALA A 355 -28.14 -20.73 0.98
CA ALA A 355 -29.14 -20.69 2.05
C ALA A 355 -30.16 -19.56 1.83
N THR A 356 -31.42 -19.89 1.78
CA THR A 356 -32.52 -18.91 1.71
C THR A 356 -32.91 -18.39 3.10
N LYS A 357 -32.68 -19.19 4.14
CA LYS A 357 -32.88 -18.86 5.54
C LYS A 357 -31.58 -18.96 6.33
N GLY A 358 -31.42 -18.10 7.35
CA GLY A 358 -30.22 -18.08 8.20
C GLY A 358 -29.11 -17.21 7.59
N TYR A 359 -29.09 -15.93 7.99
CA TYR A 359 -28.12 -14.94 7.50
C TYR A 359 -26.67 -15.39 7.66
N PHE A 360 -26.31 -15.91 8.85
CA PHE A 360 -24.93 -16.34 9.16
C PHE A 360 -24.44 -17.52 8.31
N LYS A 361 -25.32 -18.30 7.67
CA LYS A 361 -24.92 -19.37 6.75
C LYS A 361 -24.31 -18.81 5.45
N ARG A 362 -24.64 -17.57 5.06
CA ARG A 362 -24.16 -16.88 3.88
C ARG A 362 -23.00 -15.94 4.15
N VAL A 363 -22.68 -15.70 5.41
CA VAL A 363 -21.52 -14.91 5.81
C VAL A 363 -20.25 -15.64 5.39
N LYS A 364 -19.29 -14.90 4.86
CA LYS A 364 -17.98 -15.40 4.52
C LYS A 364 -17.02 -15.17 5.67
N TYR A 365 -16.50 -16.23 6.22
CA TYR A 365 -15.52 -16.22 7.30
C TYR A 365 -14.14 -16.35 6.69
N ARG A 366 -13.21 -15.46 7.04
CA ARG A 366 -11.90 -15.36 6.43
C ARG A 366 -10.81 -15.35 7.48
N VAL A 367 -9.70 -15.99 7.17
CA VAL A 367 -8.49 -15.98 7.97
C VAL A 367 -7.29 -15.97 7.05
N GLY A 368 -6.22 -15.33 7.47
CA GLY A 368 -5.00 -15.32 6.71
C GLY A 368 -3.78 -14.99 7.54
N VAL A 369 -2.62 -15.34 7.00
CA VAL A 369 -1.31 -15.00 7.55
C VAL A 369 -0.43 -14.49 6.43
N SER A 370 0.46 -13.56 6.75
CA SER A 370 1.42 -13.00 5.81
C SER A 370 2.78 -12.82 6.45
N TYR A 371 3.80 -12.94 5.63
CA TYR A 371 5.18 -12.66 5.96
C TYR A 371 5.83 -11.86 4.84
N SER A 372 6.61 -10.83 5.17
CA SER A 372 7.40 -10.07 4.20
C SER A 372 8.80 -9.79 4.74
N SER A 373 9.80 -10.00 3.90
CA SER A 373 11.17 -9.58 4.17
C SER A 373 11.31 -8.07 3.98
N PRO A 374 12.30 -7.40 4.58
CA PRO A 374 12.52 -5.98 4.34
C PRO A 374 12.93 -5.71 2.89
N TYR A 375 12.44 -4.60 2.32
CA TYR A 375 12.83 -4.13 0.99
C TYR A 375 13.89 -3.02 1.05
N MET A 376 14.21 -2.55 2.25
CA MET A 376 15.15 -1.46 2.46
C MET A 376 16.22 -1.80 3.50
N ASN A 377 17.37 -1.15 3.38
CA ASN A 377 18.43 -1.10 4.37
C ASN A 377 18.35 0.24 5.11
N ILE A 378 18.57 0.21 6.42
CA ILE A 378 18.53 1.40 7.28
C ILE A 378 19.95 1.85 7.55
N PRO A 379 20.37 3.05 7.11
CA PRO A 379 21.68 3.60 7.42
C PRO A 379 21.85 3.76 8.93
N GLN A 380 23.01 3.40 9.44
CA GLN A 380 23.39 3.63 10.82
C GLN A 380 24.35 4.84 10.91
N GLY A 381 24.03 5.79 11.81
CA GLY A 381 24.82 7.01 12.03
C GLY A 381 24.34 8.21 11.20
N THR A 382 24.85 9.37 11.54
CA THR A 382 24.48 10.67 10.96
C THR A 382 25.19 11.00 9.65
N GLY A 383 26.10 10.16 9.19
CA GLY A 383 27.07 10.56 8.16
C GLY A 383 27.17 9.72 6.91
N GLY A 384 26.20 8.90 6.52
CA GLY A 384 26.27 8.32 5.19
C GLY A 384 26.14 6.79 5.07
N LEU A 385 26.37 6.30 3.87
CA LEU A 385 26.18 4.93 3.39
C LEU A 385 27.20 3.89 3.94
N GLY A 386 27.97 4.21 4.98
CA GLY A 386 29.11 3.39 5.43
C GLY A 386 28.70 2.11 6.18
N SER A 387 27.66 2.14 6.95
CA SER A 387 27.09 0.99 7.68
C SER A 387 25.58 1.01 7.58
N SER A 388 24.99 -0.09 7.17
CA SER A 388 23.54 -0.24 7.10
C SER A 388 23.10 -1.55 7.74
N THR A 389 21.91 -1.53 8.33
CA THR A 389 21.26 -2.69 8.93
C THR A 389 20.01 -3.02 8.12
N GLU A 390 19.67 -4.29 8.03
CA GLU A 390 18.41 -4.71 7.40
C GLU A 390 17.22 -4.04 8.07
N GLY A 391 16.27 -3.57 7.25
CA GLY A 391 14.98 -3.06 7.72
C GLY A 391 14.15 -4.12 8.44
N PRO A 392 12.94 -3.76 8.90
CA PRO A 392 12.09 -4.67 9.67
C PRO A 392 11.46 -5.74 8.77
N ARG A 393 11.34 -6.95 9.32
CA ARG A 393 10.51 -8.02 8.77
C ARG A 393 9.08 -7.80 9.23
N GLU A 394 8.12 -8.08 8.35
CA GLU A 394 6.70 -7.94 8.65
C GLU A 394 6.05 -9.31 8.83
N PHE A 395 5.25 -9.45 9.89
CA PHE A 395 4.40 -10.60 10.17
C PHE A 395 2.97 -10.11 10.35
N GLY A 396 2.04 -10.69 9.60
CA GLY A 396 0.63 -10.32 9.65
C GLY A 396 -0.26 -11.52 9.94
N VAL A 397 -1.27 -11.31 10.77
CA VAL A 397 -2.39 -12.25 10.98
C VAL A 397 -3.67 -11.48 10.74
N SER A 398 -4.56 -12.00 9.91
CA SER A 398 -5.81 -11.36 9.56
C SER A 398 -7.01 -12.26 9.80
N LEU A 399 -8.11 -11.64 10.21
CA LEU A 399 -9.42 -12.24 10.36
C LEU A 399 -10.45 -11.35 9.68
N GLY A 400 -11.52 -11.91 9.14
CA GLY A 400 -12.55 -11.07 8.59
C GLY A 400 -13.87 -11.75 8.28
N LEU A 401 -14.84 -10.90 8.04
CA LEU A 401 -16.21 -11.27 7.74
C LEU A 401 -16.65 -10.59 6.43
N GLY A 402 -17.21 -11.37 5.52
CA GLY A 402 -17.92 -10.85 4.37
C GLY A 402 -19.42 -10.94 4.59
N LEU A 403 -20.06 -9.79 4.84
CA LEU A 403 -21.46 -9.66 5.17
C LEU A 403 -22.28 -9.39 3.90
N PRO A 404 -23.04 -10.34 3.36
CA PRO A 404 -23.82 -10.11 2.16
C PRO A 404 -24.97 -9.12 2.43
N ILE A 405 -25.07 -8.07 1.58
CA ILE A 405 -26.20 -7.16 1.61
C ILE A 405 -27.32 -7.82 0.83
N SER A 406 -28.36 -8.24 1.57
CA SER A 406 -29.53 -8.90 0.95
C SER A 406 -30.42 -7.86 0.28
N ASN A 407 -30.39 -7.83 -1.04
CA ASN A 407 -31.33 -7.07 -1.84
C ASN A 407 -32.29 -8.03 -2.56
N ARG A 408 -33.56 -7.66 -2.73
CA ARG A 408 -34.60 -8.45 -3.41
C ARG A 408 -34.21 -8.85 -4.84
N TYR A 409 -33.31 -8.09 -5.47
CA TYR A 409 -32.91 -8.24 -6.87
C TYR A 409 -31.45 -8.69 -7.07
N ASN A 410 -30.60 -8.54 -6.05
CA ASN A 410 -29.20 -8.85 -6.17
C ASN A 410 -28.55 -9.12 -4.80
N ASN A 411 -28.11 -10.35 -4.56
CA ASN A 411 -27.43 -10.76 -3.32
C ASN A 411 -25.89 -10.72 -3.44
N ARG A 412 -25.34 -9.90 -4.31
CA ARG A 412 -23.91 -9.90 -4.64
C ARG A 412 -23.13 -8.77 -3.99
N SER A 413 -23.82 -7.72 -3.53
CA SER A 413 -23.17 -6.64 -2.77
C SER A 413 -22.78 -7.12 -1.39
N MET A 414 -21.65 -6.65 -0.87
CA MET A 414 -21.04 -7.16 0.36
C MET A 414 -20.37 -6.05 1.14
N VAL A 415 -20.50 -6.07 2.46
CA VAL A 415 -19.64 -5.33 3.36
C VAL A 415 -18.57 -6.30 3.87
N ASN A 416 -17.32 -5.93 3.68
CA ASN A 416 -16.16 -6.67 4.14
C ASN A 416 -15.60 -5.97 5.39
N PHE A 417 -15.61 -6.66 6.51
CA PHE A 417 -15.00 -6.21 7.74
C PHE A 417 -13.78 -7.08 8.03
N GLY A 418 -12.63 -6.46 8.26
CA GLY A 418 -11.39 -7.15 8.55
C GLY A 418 -10.68 -6.57 9.76
N MET A 419 -9.98 -7.43 10.48
CA MET A 419 -9.07 -7.09 11.56
C MET A 419 -7.73 -7.72 11.23
N GLN A 420 -6.66 -6.94 11.36
CA GLN A 420 -5.30 -7.43 11.09
C GLN A 420 -4.39 -7.00 12.23
N TRP A 421 -3.60 -7.93 12.73
CA TRP A 421 -2.44 -7.64 13.55
C TRP A 421 -1.20 -7.71 12.68
N LEU A 422 -0.40 -6.64 12.68
CA LEU A 422 0.83 -6.51 11.90
C LEU A 422 1.98 -6.16 12.85
N ARG A 423 3.03 -6.93 12.79
CA ARG A 423 4.27 -6.67 13.53
C ARG A 423 5.43 -6.46 12.58
N ARG A 424 6.11 -5.31 12.73
CA ARG A 424 7.39 -5.00 12.11
C ARG A 424 8.49 -5.18 13.13
N ALA A 425 9.28 -6.22 12.94
CA ALA A 425 10.35 -6.58 13.86
C ALA A 425 11.70 -6.42 13.15
N PRO A 426 12.57 -5.51 13.61
CA PRO A 426 13.92 -5.38 13.09
C PRO A 426 14.80 -6.57 13.54
N GLY A 427 15.86 -6.82 12.77
CA GLY A 427 16.86 -7.84 13.11
C GLY A 427 17.79 -7.46 14.27
N THR A 428 17.80 -6.19 14.68
CA THR A 428 18.65 -5.65 15.74
C THR A 428 17.84 -4.90 16.78
N GLN A 429 18.28 -4.92 18.05
CA GLN A 429 17.58 -4.24 19.16
C GLN A 429 17.67 -2.72 19.09
N SER A 430 18.58 -2.16 18.30
CA SER A 430 18.76 -0.71 18.14
C SER A 430 17.73 -0.03 17.23
N LEU A 431 16.78 -0.77 16.70
CA LEU A 431 15.73 -0.27 15.82
C LEU A 431 14.35 -0.41 16.46
N ILE A 432 13.41 0.39 15.99
CA ILE A 432 12.05 0.46 16.53
C ILE A 432 11.26 -0.81 16.17
N THR A 433 10.68 -1.47 17.17
CA THR A 433 9.67 -2.51 16.93
C THR A 433 8.29 -1.85 16.87
N GLU A 434 7.55 -2.14 15.80
CA GLU A 434 6.22 -1.59 15.58
C GLU A 434 5.18 -2.71 15.58
N ASN A 435 4.10 -2.54 16.35
CA ASN A 435 2.95 -3.43 16.37
C ASN A 435 1.71 -2.63 16.02
N TYR A 436 0.95 -3.08 15.03
CA TYR A 436 -0.29 -2.42 14.59
C TYR A 436 -1.47 -3.36 14.74
N PHE A 437 -2.56 -2.80 15.20
CA PHE A 437 -3.89 -3.36 15.08
C PHE A 437 -4.65 -2.54 14.04
N ILE A 438 -5.03 -3.16 12.92
CA ILE A 438 -5.64 -2.50 11.78
C ILE A 438 -7.07 -3.00 11.62
N LEU A 439 -8.02 -2.07 11.55
CA LEU A 439 -9.41 -2.33 11.23
C LEU A 439 -9.67 -1.94 9.78
N ASN A 440 -10.11 -2.89 8.96
CA ASN A 440 -10.40 -2.67 7.55
C ASN A 440 -11.92 -2.73 7.32
N LEU A 441 -12.44 -1.73 6.61
CA LEU A 441 -13.81 -1.70 6.13
C LEU A 441 -13.80 -1.58 4.62
N GLY A 442 -14.38 -2.56 3.93
CA GLY A 442 -14.55 -2.54 2.48
C GLY A 442 -16.02 -2.69 2.11
N VAL A 443 -16.45 -1.98 1.08
CA VAL A 443 -17.83 -2.06 0.59
C VAL A 443 -17.79 -2.37 -0.90
N THR A 444 -18.31 -3.54 -1.25
CA THR A 444 -18.45 -3.98 -2.64
C THR A 444 -19.90 -3.85 -3.05
N PHE A 445 -20.20 -2.89 -3.92
CA PHE A 445 -21.49 -2.79 -4.60
C PHE A 445 -21.42 -3.54 -5.92
N ASN A 446 -22.34 -4.45 -6.13
CA ASN A 446 -22.45 -5.19 -7.37
C ASN A 446 -23.90 -5.11 -7.88
N GLU A 447 -24.12 -4.16 -8.79
CA GLU A 447 -25.44 -3.89 -9.35
C GLU A 447 -25.59 -4.43 -10.77
N ARG A 448 -26.78 -4.83 -11.09
CA ARG A 448 -27.11 -5.24 -12.47
C ARG A 448 -27.26 -4.01 -13.35
N TRP A 449 -26.29 -3.78 -14.20
CA TRP A 449 -26.35 -2.75 -15.23
C TRP A 449 -26.61 -3.39 -16.61
N PHE A 450 -27.11 -2.61 -17.58
CA PHE A 450 -27.42 -3.04 -18.94
C PHE A 450 -28.60 -4.02 -19.09
N MET A 451 -29.56 -4.00 -18.18
CA MET A 451 -30.81 -4.73 -18.40
C MET A 451 -31.68 -3.98 -19.43
N LYS A 452 -31.99 -4.65 -20.54
CA LYS A 452 -33.03 -4.20 -21.42
C LYS A 452 -34.38 -4.46 -20.73
N PHE A 453 -35.07 -3.42 -20.30
CA PHE A 453 -36.45 -3.55 -19.88
C PHE A 453 -37.29 -3.85 -21.13
N LYS A 454 -37.85 -5.05 -21.23
CA LYS A 454 -38.93 -5.30 -22.16
C LYS A 454 -40.16 -4.57 -21.60
N ILE A 455 -40.59 -3.53 -22.27
CA ILE A 455 -41.93 -2.95 -22.07
C ILE A 455 -42.86 -3.96 -22.70
N GLN A 456 -43.68 -4.66 -21.92
CA GLN A 456 -44.83 -5.43 -22.34
C GLN A 456 -46.00 -4.49 -22.55
#